data_a7956ec4fbf31d253d5f2113a30cc0a3
#
_entry.id   a7956ec4fbf31d253d5f2113a30cc0a3
#
_cell.length_a   1.000
_cell.length_b   1.000
_cell.length_c   1.000
_cell.angle_alpha   90.00
_cell.angle_beta   90.00
_cell.angle_gamma   90.00
#
_symmetry.space_group_name_H-M   'P 1'
#
loop_
_entity.id
_entity.type
_entity.pdbx_description
1 polymer ?
#
loop_
_entity_poly.entity_id
_entity_poly.type
_entity_poly.pdbx_seq_one_letter_code
_entity_poly.pdbx_strand_id
1 'polypeptide(L)'
;MFSNIKDRIRLLFRKDRESYLRFYKMLGFYPKDISIYEQALLHKSLSVKSEKGRLLNNERLEFLGDAILDAVVADIVYKRFEGKREGFLTNTRSKIVQRETLNRLAIEIGLDKLIKYTARQSSHNSYMCGNAFEALVGAIYLDRGYRACKYFMEHRIIGPVSYTHLTLPTI
;
A
#
# COMPACT_ATOMS: atom_id res chain seq x y z
N MET A 1 6.14 13.21 -12.31
CA MET A 1 7.42 12.48 -12.21
C MET A 1 8.03 12.78 -10.85
N PHE A 2 8.22 11.79 -9.98
CA PHE A 2 8.80 12.01 -8.66
C PHE A 2 10.31 12.23 -8.83
N SER A 3 10.82 13.35 -8.29
CA SER A 3 12.25 13.72 -8.45
C SER A 3 13.13 12.78 -7.62
N ASN A 4 13.54 11.65 -8.23
CA ASN A 4 14.38 10.65 -7.57
C ASN A 4 15.83 11.13 -7.35
N ILE A 5 16.30 12.17 -8.07
CA ILE A 5 17.71 12.61 -8.02
C ILE A 5 18.03 13.26 -6.67
N LYS A 6 17.19 14.22 -6.22
CA LYS A 6 17.38 14.89 -4.91
C LYS A 6 17.27 13.89 -3.77
N ASP A 7 16.33 12.93 -3.88
CA ASP A 7 16.15 11.90 -2.86
C ASP A 7 17.32 10.91 -2.83
N ARG A 8 17.92 10.57 -3.98
CA ARG A 8 19.14 9.73 -4.06
C ARG A 8 20.35 10.39 -3.41
N ILE A 9 20.54 11.70 -3.61
CA ILE A 9 21.63 12.42 -2.96
C ILE A 9 21.47 12.46 -1.45
N ARG A 10 20.24 12.69 -0.94
CA ARG A 10 19.95 12.65 0.49
C ARG A 10 20.23 11.29 1.12
N LEU A 11 20.04 10.19 0.38
CA LEU A 11 20.29 8.84 0.87
C LEU A 11 21.76 8.54 1.15
N LEU A 12 22.71 9.22 0.48
CA LEU A 12 24.13 8.99 0.69
C LEU A 12 24.58 9.35 2.11
N PHE A 13 23.84 10.24 2.78
CA PHE A 13 24.17 10.76 4.12
C PHE A 13 23.28 10.21 5.24
N ARG A 14 22.40 9.22 4.97
CA ARG A 14 21.45 8.68 5.96
C ARG A 14 21.92 7.34 6.52
N LYS A 15 21.79 7.18 7.85
CA LYS A 15 22.07 5.91 8.57
C LYS A 15 21.04 4.81 8.22
N ASP A 16 19.81 5.18 7.88
CA ASP A 16 18.66 4.30 7.59
C ASP A 16 18.48 4.00 6.09
N ARG A 17 19.56 4.15 5.32
CA ARG A 17 19.58 3.99 3.85
C ARG A 17 18.95 2.68 3.36
N GLU A 18 19.16 1.58 4.09
CA GLU A 18 18.64 0.27 3.69
C GLU A 18 17.11 0.23 3.70
N SER A 19 16.47 0.80 4.73
CA SER A 19 15.01 0.90 4.81
C SER A 19 14.43 1.71 3.65
N TYR A 20 15.04 2.86 3.31
CA TYR A 20 14.63 3.66 2.16
C TYR A 20 14.73 2.90 0.83
N LEU A 21 15.78 2.10 0.63
CA LEU A 21 15.96 1.29 -0.58
C LEU A 21 14.92 0.17 -0.68
N ARG A 22 14.53 -0.45 0.44
CA ARG A 22 13.46 -1.46 0.46
C ARG A 22 12.13 -0.84 0.03
N PHE A 23 11.75 0.31 0.60
CA PHE A 23 10.55 1.00 0.19
C PHE A 23 10.62 1.49 -1.26
N TYR A 24 11.77 1.98 -1.72
CA TYR A 24 11.93 2.37 -3.13
C TYR A 24 11.66 1.20 -4.10
N LYS A 25 12.21 0.02 -3.81
CA LYS A 25 11.97 -1.18 -4.62
C LYS A 25 10.47 -1.52 -4.71
N MET A 26 9.76 -1.40 -3.60
CA MET A 26 8.34 -1.68 -3.50
C MET A 26 7.48 -0.60 -4.17
N LEU A 27 7.74 0.66 -3.87
CA LEU A 27 6.88 1.80 -4.23
C LEU A 27 7.18 2.38 -5.63
N GLY A 28 8.43 2.28 -6.10
CA GLY A 28 8.93 2.97 -7.30
C GLY A 28 9.35 4.42 -7.05
N PHE A 29 9.27 4.89 -5.82
CA PHE A 29 9.73 6.21 -5.37
C PHE A 29 10.24 6.15 -3.92
N TYR A 30 11.02 7.16 -3.51
CA TYR A 30 11.53 7.24 -2.14
C TYR A 30 10.51 7.88 -1.20
N PRO A 31 10.31 7.34 0.03
CA PRO A 31 9.61 8.06 1.10
C PRO A 31 10.26 9.42 1.38
N LYS A 32 9.45 10.42 1.76
CA LYS A 32 9.96 11.65 2.37
C LYS A 32 10.15 11.44 3.88
N ASP A 33 9.10 10.90 4.51
CA ASP A 33 9.11 10.51 5.92
C ASP A 33 8.92 8.99 6.03
N ILE A 34 10.01 8.28 6.32
CA ILE A 34 10.00 6.82 6.43
C ILE A 34 9.23 6.32 7.65
N SER A 35 9.12 7.14 8.70
CA SER A 35 8.48 6.74 9.96
C SER A 35 7.01 6.35 9.77
N ILE A 36 6.30 7.03 8.87
CA ILE A 36 4.90 6.72 8.55
C ILE A 36 4.78 5.35 7.87
N TYR A 37 5.73 5.00 7.00
CA TYR A 37 5.75 3.69 6.33
C TYR A 37 6.13 2.57 7.31
N GLU A 38 7.06 2.82 8.22
CA GLU A 38 7.38 1.88 9.28
C GLU A 38 6.19 1.68 10.22
N GLN A 39 5.42 2.73 10.53
CA GLN A 39 4.18 2.62 11.29
C GLN A 39 3.13 1.77 10.56
N ALA A 40 3.01 1.87 9.24
CA ALA A 40 2.09 1.05 8.45
C ALA A 40 2.38 -0.46 8.57
N LEU A 41 3.62 -0.83 8.93
CA LEU A 41 4.05 -2.21 9.13
C LEU A 41 3.86 -2.71 10.57
N LEU A 42 3.44 -1.85 11.51
CA LEU A 42 3.26 -2.22 12.91
C LEU A 42 1.84 -2.76 13.13
N HIS A 43 1.72 -4.08 13.23
CA HIS A 43 0.43 -4.69 13.57
C HIS A 43 0.04 -4.34 15.03
N LYS A 44 -1.26 -4.19 15.29
CA LYS A 44 -1.81 -3.84 16.60
C LYS A 44 -1.43 -4.78 17.75
N SER A 45 -1.00 -5.99 17.45
CA SER A 45 -0.50 -6.93 18.46
C SER A 45 0.78 -6.46 19.14
N LEU A 46 1.52 -5.54 18.51
CA LEU A 46 2.70 -4.93 19.10
C LEU A 46 2.27 -3.74 19.94
N SER A 47 2.41 -3.81 21.24
CA SER A 47 2.11 -2.70 22.15
C SER A 47 3.19 -1.61 22.15
N VAL A 48 3.58 -1.12 20.95
CA VAL A 48 4.58 -0.05 20.79
C VAL A 48 3.92 1.28 21.16
N LYS A 49 4.59 2.07 21.99
CA LYS A 49 4.16 3.42 22.35
C LYS A 49 5.11 4.47 21.79
N SER A 50 4.54 5.60 21.36
CA SER A 50 5.30 6.79 21.03
C SER A 50 5.89 7.43 22.30
N GLU A 51 6.82 8.39 22.14
CA GLU A 51 7.34 9.21 23.24
C GLU A 51 6.22 9.94 24.04
N LYS A 52 5.08 10.21 23.38
CA LYS A 52 3.89 10.84 23.99
C LYS A 52 2.91 9.81 24.58
N GLY A 53 3.31 8.53 24.71
CA GLY A 53 2.48 7.47 25.30
C GLY A 53 1.33 6.96 24.42
N ARG A 54 1.20 7.41 23.17
CA ARG A 54 0.17 6.94 22.24
C ARG A 54 0.58 5.60 21.63
N LEU A 55 -0.36 4.67 21.49
CA LEU A 55 -0.13 3.43 20.77
C LEU A 55 0.21 3.73 19.31
N LEU A 56 1.34 3.17 18.88
CA LEU A 56 1.78 3.20 17.50
C LEU A 56 1.46 1.84 16.88
N ASN A 57 0.49 1.83 15.97
CA ASN A 57 0.13 0.70 15.14
C ASN A 57 -0.40 1.20 13.79
N ASN A 58 -0.80 0.28 12.94
CA ASN A 58 -1.26 0.58 11.60
C ASN A 58 -2.77 0.89 11.49
N GLU A 59 -3.59 0.70 12.53
CA GLU A 59 -5.05 0.78 12.42
C GLU A 59 -5.57 2.12 11.87
N ARG A 60 -4.98 3.24 12.30
CA ARG A 60 -5.42 4.56 11.79
C ARG A 60 -5.00 4.79 10.34
N LEU A 61 -3.86 4.25 9.94
CA LEU A 61 -3.40 4.31 8.54
C LEU A 61 -4.23 3.37 7.66
N GLU A 62 -4.60 2.19 8.16
CA GLU A 62 -5.53 1.25 7.54
C GLU A 62 -6.87 1.93 7.26
N PHE A 63 -7.49 2.53 8.27
CA PHE A 63 -8.76 3.26 8.13
C PHE A 63 -8.71 4.34 7.04
N LEU A 64 -7.65 5.15 7.01
CA LEU A 64 -7.46 6.18 5.98
C LEU A 64 -7.18 5.56 4.62
N GLY A 65 -6.33 4.53 4.60
CA GLY A 65 -5.86 3.88 3.39
C GLY A 65 -6.96 3.13 2.65
N ASP A 66 -7.89 2.51 3.36
CA ASP A 66 -9.08 1.86 2.78
C ASP A 66 -9.88 2.87 1.94
N ALA A 67 -10.25 4.02 2.50
CA ALA A 67 -10.98 5.05 1.78
C ALA A 67 -10.22 5.61 0.56
N ILE A 68 -8.91 5.84 0.72
CA ILE A 68 -8.06 6.34 -0.38
C ILE A 68 -7.89 5.28 -1.46
N LEU A 69 -7.71 4.02 -1.10
CA LEU A 69 -7.60 2.90 -2.04
C LEU A 69 -8.86 2.78 -2.89
N ASP A 70 -10.03 2.81 -2.26
CA ASP A 70 -11.33 2.78 -2.95
C ASP A 70 -11.45 3.92 -3.97
N ALA A 71 -11.11 5.14 -3.57
CA ALA A 71 -11.16 6.31 -4.44
C ALA A 71 -10.17 6.20 -5.62
N VAL A 72 -8.94 5.76 -5.36
CA VAL A 72 -7.89 5.60 -6.38
C VAL A 72 -8.28 4.51 -7.37
N VAL A 73 -8.75 3.37 -6.90
CA VAL A 73 -9.17 2.26 -7.78
C VAL A 73 -10.40 2.66 -8.60
N ALA A 74 -11.36 3.38 -8.00
CA ALA A 74 -12.50 3.91 -8.74
C ALA A 74 -12.08 4.85 -9.87
N ASP A 75 -11.16 5.78 -9.63
CA ASP A 75 -10.62 6.70 -10.65
C ASP A 75 -9.90 5.93 -11.79
N ILE A 76 -9.11 4.92 -11.44
CA ILE A 76 -8.41 4.08 -12.43
C ILE A 76 -9.41 3.29 -13.29
N VAL A 77 -10.37 2.61 -12.64
CA VAL A 77 -11.37 1.80 -13.33
C VAL A 77 -12.26 2.66 -14.22
N TYR A 78 -12.71 3.82 -13.72
CA TYR A 78 -13.52 4.76 -14.49
C TYR A 78 -12.82 5.21 -15.79
N LYS A 79 -11.55 5.60 -15.69
CA LYS A 79 -10.76 6.06 -16.84
C LYS A 79 -10.35 4.94 -17.80
N ARG A 80 -10.15 3.73 -17.28
CA ARG A 80 -9.72 2.59 -18.11
C ARG A 80 -10.85 1.98 -18.91
N PHE A 81 -12.08 2.02 -18.40
CA PHE A 81 -13.23 1.38 -18.99
C PHE A 81 -14.28 2.39 -19.43
N GLU A 82 -13.87 3.33 -20.27
CA GLU A 82 -14.79 4.29 -20.91
C GLU A 82 -15.91 3.56 -21.62
N GLY A 83 -17.15 4.03 -21.45
CA GLY A 83 -18.34 3.44 -22.06
C GLY A 83 -18.92 2.21 -21.33
N LYS A 84 -18.30 1.69 -20.27
CA LYS A 84 -18.93 0.65 -19.44
C LYS A 84 -19.92 1.26 -18.45
N ARG A 85 -20.99 0.50 -18.17
CA ARG A 85 -22.04 0.91 -17.22
C ARG A 85 -21.54 0.84 -15.77
N GLU A 86 -22.20 1.57 -14.88
CA GLU A 86 -21.89 1.68 -13.46
C GLU A 86 -21.71 0.30 -12.78
N GLY A 87 -22.62 -0.64 -13.02
CA GLY A 87 -22.53 -1.99 -12.41
C GLY A 87 -21.24 -2.75 -12.78
N PHE A 88 -20.70 -2.57 -14.01
CA PHE A 88 -19.42 -3.14 -14.38
C PHE A 88 -18.26 -2.48 -13.60
N LEU A 89 -18.29 -1.15 -13.48
CA LEU A 89 -17.25 -0.38 -12.79
C LEU A 89 -17.23 -0.75 -11.30
N THR A 90 -18.38 -0.82 -10.66
CA THR A 90 -18.53 -1.20 -9.25
C THR A 90 -18.06 -2.64 -9.00
N ASN A 91 -18.45 -3.60 -9.85
CA ASN A 91 -18.01 -4.97 -9.72
C ASN A 91 -16.48 -5.11 -9.92
N THR A 92 -15.91 -4.38 -10.90
CA THR A 92 -14.46 -4.38 -11.17
C THR A 92 -13.70 -3.80 -9.99
N ARG A 93 -14.12 -2.64 -9.46
CA ARG A 93 -13.52 -2.04 -8.26
C ARG A 93 -13.56 -3.03 -7.10
N SER A 94 -14.72 -3.59 -6.78
CA SER A 94 -14.91 -4.52 -5.66
C SER A 94 -13.99 -5.74 -5.74
N LYS A 95 -13.75 -6.29 -6.93
CA LYS A 95 -12.79 -7.38 -7.14
C LYS A 95 -11.34 -7.00 -6.88
N ILE A 96 -10.97 -5.74 -7.14
CA ILE A 96 -9.61 -5.26 -6.91
C ILE A 96 -9.38 -5.01 -5.42
N VAL A 97 -10.36 -4.40 -4.73
CA VAL A 97 -10.21 -4.02 -3.32
C VAL A 97 -10.68 -5.10 -2.33
N GLN A 98 -11.17 -6.24 -2.82
CA GLN A 98 -11.56 -7.32 -1.92
C GLN A 98 -10.35 -7.88 -1.17
N ARG A 99 -10.58 -8.34 0.03
CA ARG A 99 -9.58 -8.76 1.01
C ARG A 99 -8.58 -9.79 0.49
N GLU A 100 -9.08 -10.81 -0.22
CA GLU A 100 -8.24 -11.85 -0.80
C GLU A 100 -7.26 -11.29 -1.83
N THR A 101 -7.71 -10.34 -2.64
CA THR A 101 -6.86 -9.66 -3.62
C THR A 101 -5.82 -8.83 -2.92
N LEU A 102 -6.19 -8.03 -1.91
CA LEU A 102 -5.23 -7.20 -1.17
C LEU A 102 -4.18 -8.03 -0.44
N ASN A 103 -4.58 -9.16 0.18
CA ASN A 103 -3.63 -10.08 0.80
C ASN A 103 -2.61 -10.61 -0.21
N ARG A 104 -3.08 -11.06 -1.38
CA ARG A 104 -2.19 -11.55 -2.45
C ARG A 104 -1.26 -10.47 -2.94
N LEU A 105 -1.77 -9.26 -3.21
CA LEU A 105 -0.96 -8.13 -3.66
C LEU A 105 0.11 -7.74 -2.64
N ALA A 106 -0.22 -7.76 -1.36
CA ALA A 106 0.75 -7.52 -0.29
C ALA A 106 1.91 -8.53 -0.32
N ILE A 107 1.60 -9.81 -0.54
CA ILE A 107 2.61 -10.87 -0.66
C ILE A 107 3.45 -10.68 -1.93
N GLU A 108 2.83 -10.39 -3.06
CA GLU A 108 3.51 -10.20 -4.35
C GLU A 108 4.53 -9.06 -4.33
N ILE A 109 4.25 -7.98 -3.60
CA ILE A 109 5.20 -6.88 -3.42
C ILE A 109 6.19 -7.09 -2.26
N GLY A 110 6.09 -8.23 -1.54
CA GLY A 110 6.97 -8.58 -0.42
C GLY A 110 6.68 -7.82 0.87
N LEU A 111 5.48 -7.24 1.01
CA LEU A 111 5.07 -6.50 2.21
C LEU A 111 4.93 -7.42 3.43
N ASP A 112 4.47 -8.66 3.23
CA ASP A 112 4.32 -9.71 4.24
C ASP A 112 5.60 -9.91 5.07
N LYS A 113 6.77 -9.84 4.43
CA LYS A 113 8.09 -10.01 5.05
C LYS A 113 8.52 -8.83 5.94
N LEU A 114 7.83 -7.72 5.83
CA LEU A 114 8.15 -6.48 6.55
C LEU A 114 7.21 -6.21 7.72
N ILE A 115 6.04 -6.87 7.76
CA ILE A 115 5.06 -6.68 8.83
C ILE A 115 5.65 -7.16 10.17
N LYS A 116 5.57 -6.30 11.17
CA LYS A 116 5.99 -6.59 12.54
C LYS A 116 4.78 -6.97 13.38
N TYR A 117 4.80 -8.14 14.01
CA TYR A 117 3.71 -8.69 14.84
C TYR A 117 4.25 -9.61 15.94
N THR A 118 3.42 -9.94 16.93
CA THR A 118 3.81 -10.91 17.98
C THR A 118 3.59 -12.35 17.51
N ALA A 119 4.49 -13.26 17.88
CA ALA A 119 4.48 -14.67 17.46
C ALA A 119 3.17 -15.42 17.76
N ARG A 120 2.40 -15.01 18.79
CA ARG A 120 1.11 -15.59 19.13
C ARG A 120 0.03 -15.47 18.04
N GLN A 121 0.20 -14.58 17.06
CA GLN A 121 -0.80 -14.31 16.04
C GLN A 121 -0.42 -14.78 14.64
N SER A 122 0.73 -15.44 14.48
CA SER A 122 1.22 -15.88 13.17
C SER A 122 0.32 -16.92 12.47
N SER A 123 -0.49 -17.68 13.23
CA SER A 123 -1.30 -18.80 12.69
C SER A 123 -2.75 -18.44 12.32
N HIS A 124 -3.26 -17.27 12.69
CA HIS A 124 -4.70 -16.96 12.53
C HIS A 124 -5.02 -15.67 11.77
N ASN A 125 -4.04 -14.94 11.25
CA ASN A 125 -4.32 -13.61 10.67
C ASN A 125 -4.25 -13.61 9.14
N SER A 126 -5.25 -14.25 8.49
CA SER A 126 -5.47 -14.14 7.05
C SER A 126 -5.72 -12.70 6.56
N TYR A 127 -5.89 -11.75 7.49
CA TYR A 127 -6.21 -10.34 7.18
C TYR A 127 -5.04 -9.37 7.35
N MET A 128 -3.95 -9.82 7.98
CA MET A 128 -2.83 -8.96 8.34
C MET A 128 -2.18 -8.28 7.14
N CYS A 129 -2.02 -9.02 6.06
CA CYS A 129 -1.38 -8.53 4.84
C CYS A 129 -2.23 -7.46 4.15
N GLY A 130 -3.54 -7.68 4.02
CA GLY A 130 -4.48 -6.72 3.44
C GLY A 130 -4.55 -5.44 4.25
N ASN A 131 -4.68 -5.55 5.58
CA ASN A 131 -4.69 -4.38 6.47
C ASN A 131 -3.38 -3.58 6.38
N ALA A 132 -2.23 -4.27 6.29
CA ALA A 132 -0.94 -3.60 6.09
C ALA A 132 -0.84 -2.93 4.70
N PHE A 133 -1.46 -3.53 3.68
CA PHE A 133 -1.53 -2.94 2.34
C PHE A 133 -2.35 -1.64 2.34
N GLU A 134 -3.53 -1.65 2.95
CA GLU A 134 -4.35 -0.45 3.14
C GLU A 134 -3.58 0.61 3.94
N ALA A 135 -2.94 0.22 5.05
CA ALA A 135 -2.11 1.13 5.84
C ALA A 135 -0.94 1.71 5.04
N LEU A 136 -0.33 0.93 4.15
CA LEU A 136 0.71 1.41 3.23
C LEU A 136 0.16 2.48 2.28
N VAL A 137 -1.03 2.28 1.70
CA VAL A 137 -1.69 3.30 0.87
C VAL A 137 -1.97 4.57 1.67
N GLY A 138 -2.44 4.44 2.92
CA GLY A 138 -2.62 5.56 3.84
C GLY A 138 -1.31 6.32 4.10
N ALA A 139 -0.20 5.61 4.30
CA ALA A 139 1.14 6.19 4.46
C ALA A 139 1.59 6.94 3.20
N ILE A 140 1.42 6.35 2.02
CA ILE A 140 1.73 7.01 0.74
C ILE A 140 0.93 8.30 0.58
N TYR A 141 -0.36 8.26 0.92
CA TYR A 141 -1.22 9.43 0.85
C TYR A 141 -0.75 10.58 1.75
N LEU A 142 -0.43 10.29 3.00
CA LEU A 142 0.04 11.31 3.95
C LEU A 142 1.40 11.89 3.55
N ASP A 143 2.30 11.07 3.03
CA ASP A 143 3.66 11.47 2.66
C ASP A 143 3.74 12.16 1.29
N ARG A 144 2.99 11.67 0.30
CA ARG A 144 3.14 12.03 -1.12
C ARG A 144 1.85 12.43 -1.82
N GLY A 145 0.69 12.30 -1.17
CA GLY A 145 -0.61 12.67 -1.68
C GLY A 145 -1.22 11.69 -2.68
N TYR A 146 -2.41 12.01 -3.14
CA TYR A 146 -3.24 11.16 -4.01
C TYR A 146 -2.54 10.70 -5.30
N ARG A 147 -1.78 11.58 -5.95
CA ARG A 147 -1.05 11.26 -7.20
C ARG A 147 -0.04 10.13 -6.99
N ALA A 148 0.59 10.06 -5.82
CA ALA A 148 1.53 9.00 -5.51
C ALA A 148 0.81 7.65 -5.27
N CYS A 149 -0.34 7.67 -4.60
CA CYS A 149 -1.18 6.47 -4.46
C CYS A 149 -1.62 5.95 -5.83
N LYS A 150 -2.10 6.84 -6.70
CA LYS A 150 -2.49 6.47 -8.06
C LYS A 150 -1.33 5.88 -8.85
N TYR A 151 -0.16 6.53 -8.83
CA TYR A 151 1.06 6.02 -9.48
C TYR A 151 1.43 4.62 -8.96
N PHE A 152 1.41 4.42 -7.64
CA PHE A 152 1.68 3.14 -7.02
C PHE A 152 0.72 2.05 -7.50
N MET A 153 -0.59 2.33 -7.47
CA MET A 153 -1.61 1.38 -7.93
C MET A 153 -1.48 1.07 -9.42
N GLU A 154 -1.29 2.07 -10.28
CA GLU A 154 -1.20 1.87 -11.74
C GLU A 154 0.07 1.13 -12.16
N HIS A 155 1.23 1.48 -11.59
CA HIS A 155 2.53 1.02 -12.11
C HIS A 155 3.12 -0.16 -11.33
N ARG A 156 2.71 -0.33 -10.07
CA ARG A 156 3.28 -1.39 -9.22
C ARG A 156 2.30 -2.51 -8.91
N ILE A 157 1.02 -2.24 -9.01
CA ILE A 157 -0.03 -3.18 -8.65
C ILE A 157 -0.82 -3.63 -9.87
N ILE A 158 -1.61 -2.75 -10.49
CA ILE A 158 -2.54 -3.12 -11.57
C ILE A 158 -1.79 -3.38 -12.88
N GLY A 159 -0.77 -2.61 -13.21
CA GLY A 159 0.00 -2.74 -14.44
C GLY A 159 0.67 -4.10 -14.59
N PRO A 160 1.49 -4.57 -13.62
CA PRO A 160 2.12 -5.88 -13.66
C PRO A 160 1.13 -7.06 -13.58
N VAL A 161 0.06 -6.91 -12.79
CA VAL A 161 -0.91 -7.99 -12.49
C VAL A 161 -1.93 -8.17 -13.62
N SER A 162 -2.18 -7.14 -14.44
CA SER A 162 -3.15 -7.22 -15.56
C SER A 162 -2.84 -8.31 -16.58
N TYR A 163 -1.60 -8.81 -16.63
CA TYR A 163 -1.20 -9.84 -17.58
C TYR A 163 -1.25 -11.27 -17.03
N THR A 164 -1.43 -11.47 -15.74
CA THR A 164 -1.29 -12.81 -15.16
C THR A 164 -2.44 -13.30 -14.27
N HIS A 165 -3.17 -12.47 -13.53
CA HIS A 165 -4.08 -13.00 -12.51
C HIS A 165 -5.37 -12.21 -12.21
N LEU A 166 -5.50 -10.95 -12.66
CA LEU A 166 -6.82 -10.35 -12.72
C LEU A 166 -7.45 -10.85 -14.03
N THR A 167 -8.24 -11.91 -13.97
CA THR A 167 -9.24 -12.18 -15.01
C THR A 167 -10.25 -11.04 -14.96
N LEU A 168 -9.84 -9.87 -15.46
CA LEU A 168 -10.80 -8.86 -15.88
C LEU A 168 -11.64 -9.57 -16.93
N PRO A 169 -12.97 -9.49 -16.87
CA PRO A 169 -13.81 -10.15 -17.85
C PRO A 169 -13.28 -9.79 -19.23
N THR A 170 -12.75 -10.78 -19.93
CA THR A 170 -12.44 -10.68 -21.35
C THR A 170 -13.77 -10.32 -22.01
N ILE A 171 -13.75 -9.27 -22.79
CA ILE A 171 -14.88 -8.76 -23.58
C ILE A 171 -15.41 -9.86 -24.49
#